data_8e122b4e816d6e6475152bb9bfd23edc
#
_entry.id   8e122b4e816d6e6475152bb9bfd23edc
#
_cell.length_a   1.000
_cell.length_b   1.000
_cell.length_c   1.000
_cell.angle_alpha   90.00
_cell.angle_beta   90.00
_cell.angle_gamma   90.00
#
_symmetry.space_group_name_H-M   'P 1'
#
loop_
_entity.id
_entity.type
_entity.pdbx_description
1 polymer ?
#
loop_
_entity_poly.entity_id
_entity_poly.type
_entity_poly.pdbx_seq_one_letter_code
_entity_poly.pdbx_strand_id
1 'polypeptide(L)'
;VLRTHTSPVQIRGMLEKKPPFAFISGGKVYRKDDDATHLPMFHQIEGIYVDENVNFANLKDIIFKIIRTIFGEATEIRFRPSYFPFTEPSAEVDILSKDGKWLEILGCGVVNPIVLENCKINTNKYSGFAFGLGIERIAMLKFGVNDIRDFYKSNLDFLDQFKWKYRIDILRSVLIQI
;
A
#
# COMPACT_ATOMS: atom_id res chain seq x y z
N VAL A 1 0.17 -4.77 23.07
CA VAL A 1 -0.41 -3.68 22.23
C VAL A 1 -0.67 -4.23 20.84
N LEU A 2 -1.84 -3.92 20.27
CA LEU A 2 -2.17 -4.29 18.89
C LEU A 2 -1.36 -3.41 17.92
N ARG A 3 -0.89 -4.00 16.82
CA ARG A 3 -0.06 -3.29 15.83
C ARG A 3 -0.89 -2.26 15.05
N THR A 4 -0.32 -1.09 14.81
CA THR A 4 -0.95 0.01 14.06
C THR A 4 -0.64 0.00 12.57
N HIS A 5 0.35 -0.80 12.15
CA HIS A 5 0.76 -1.01 10.76
C HIS A 5 1.50 -2.35 10.62
N THR A 6 1.72 -2.81 9.39
CA THR A 6 2.40 -4.08 9.09
C THR A 6 3.92 -3.93 8.92
N SER A 7 4.48 -2.73 8.99
CA SER A 7 5.91 -2.44 8.78
C SER A 7 6.89 -3.26 9.63
N PRO A 8 6.58 -3.69 10.88
CA PRO A 8 7.47 -4.60 11.62
C PRO A 8 7.78 -5.91 10.89
N VAL A 9 6.91 -6.34 9.96
CA VAL A 9 7.17 -7.51 9.10
C VAL A 9 8.31 -7.23 8.13
N GLN A 10 8.41 -5.98 7.64
CA GLN A 10 9.51 -5.57 6.76
C GLN A 10 10.86 -5.68 7.45
N ILE A 11 10.95 -5.23 8.72
CA ILE A 11 12.18 -5.36 9.53
C ILE A 11 12.59 -6.83 9.68
N ARG A 12 11.65 -7.70 10.05
CA ARG A 12 11.93 -9.15 10.16
C ARG A 12 12.39 -9.75 8.84
N GLY A 13 11.70 -9.40 7.74
CA GLY A 13 12.09 -9.85 6.39
C GLY A 13 13.47 -9.37 5.97
N MET A 14 13.85 -8.13 6.28
CA MET A 14 15.18 -7.59 6.01
C MET A 14 16.28 -8.26 6.82
N LEU A 15 15.99 -8.69 8.03
CA LEU A 15 16.96 -9.43 8.89
C LEU A 15 17.22 -10.85 8.37
N GLU A 16 16.27 -11.43 7.66
CA GLU A 16 16.37 -12.80 7.12
C GLU A 16 16.90 -12.84 5.69
N LYS A 17 16.78 -11.74 4.92
CA LYS A 17 17.12 -11.68 3.51
C LYS A 17 18.37 -10.85 3.24
N LYS A 18 19.10 -11.21 2.18
CA LYS A 18 20.18 -10.38 1.65
C LYS A 18 19.70 -9.66 0.39
N PRO A 19 20.02 -8.36 0.21
CA PRO A 19 19.73 -7.64 -1.03
C PRO A 19 20.40 -8.29 -2.27
N PRO A 20 19.75 -8.23 -3.45
CA PRO A 20 18.47 -7.57 -3.71
C PRO A 20 17.28 -8.41 -3.26
N PHE A 21 16.20 -7.75 -2.83
CA PHE A 21 14.93 -8.42 -2.53
C PHE A 21 13.72 -7.51 -2.75
N ALA A 22 12.60 -8.13 -3.04
CA ALA A 22 11.28 -7.52 -3.01
C ALA A 22 10.33 -8.47 -2.27
N PHE A 23 9.46 -7.92 -1.42
CA PHE A 23 8.36 -8.68 -0.86
C PHE A 23 7.22 -7.77 -0.43
N ILE A 24 6.04 -8.36 -0.31
CA ILE A 24 4.86 -7.73 0.26
C ILE A 24 4.46 -8.44 1.55
N SER A 25 3.83 -7.70 2.45
CA SER A 25 3.26 -8.23 3.67
C SER A 25 1.85 -7.69 3.86
N GLY A 26 0.94 -8.51 4.35
CA GLY A 26 -0.42 -8.09 4.63
C GLY A 26 -0.90 -8.56 5.99
N GLY A 27 -1.86 -7.85 6.55
CA GLY A 27 -2.49 -8.27 7.79
C GLY A 27 -3.37 -7.21 8.43
N LYS A 28 -4.05 -7.63 9.50
CA LYS A 28 -4.90 -6.76 10.31
C LYS A 28 -4.05 -5.75 11.06
N VAL A 29 -4.52 -4.51 11.08
CA VAL A 29 -3.94 -3.40 11.85
C VAL A 29 -5.05 -2.69 12.63
N TYR A 30 -4.65 -1.93 13.65
CA TYR A 30 -5.58 -1.40 14.63
C TYR A 30 -5.26 0.06 14.92
N ARG A 31 -6.26 0.93 14.81
CA ARG A 31 -6.15 2.38 15.09
C ARG A 31 -7.40 2.83 15.84
N LYS A 32 -7.31 3.97 16.53
CA LYS A 32 -8.43 4.55 17.30
C LYS A 32 -9.32 5.42 16.40
N ASP A 33 -9.63 4.96 15.21
CA ASP A 33 -10.49 5.70 14.27
C ASP A 33 -11.76 4.89 14.02
N ASP A 34 -12.92 5.55 14.03
CA ASP A 34 -14.22 4.91 13.79
C ASP A 34 -15.19 5.92 13.16
N ASP A 35 -15.26 5.90 11.81
CA ASP A 35 -16.21 6.68 11.03
C ASP A 35 -16.62 5.94 9.74
N ALA A 36 -17.30 6.60 8.82
CA ALA A 36 -17.74 5.99 7.56
C ALA A 36 -16.57 5.57 6.65
N THR A 37 -15.37 6.10 6.87
CA THR A 37 -14.17 5.87 6.05
C THR A 37 -13.03 5.18 6.80
N HIS A 38 -13.16 5.03 8.12
CA HIS A 38 -12.17 4.44 9.00
C HIS A 38 -12.79 3.43 9.96
N LEU A 39 -12.05 2.35 10.22
CA LEU A 39 -12.42 1.33 11.21
C LEU A 39 -11.31 1.16 12.24
N PRO A 40 -11.68 0.81 13.49
CA PRO A 40 -10.69 0.44 14.52
C PRO A 40 -9.79 -0.73 14.12
N MET A 41 -10.27 -1.61 13.24
CA MET A 41 -9.52 -2.71 12.64
C MET A 41 -9.75 -2.71 11.13
N PHE A 42 -8.66 -2.78 10.36
CA PHE A 42 -8.70 -2.91 8.91
C PHE A 42 -7.48 -3.72 8.42
N HIS A 43 -7.45 -4.03 7.12
CA HIS A 43 -6.33 -4.75 6.52
C HIS A 43 -5.39 -3.79 5.79
N GLN A 44 -4.11 -3.94 6.03
CA GLN A 44 -3.05 -3.20 5.34
C GLN A 44 -2.18 -4.17 4.53
N ILE A 45 -1.80 -3.74 3.33
CA ILE A 45 -0.73 -4.34 2.54
C ILE A 45 0.41 -3.34 2.48
N GLU A 46 1.62 -3.81 2.72
CA GLU A 46 2.85 -3.05 2.53
C GLU A 46 3.80 -3.80 1.61
N GLY A 47 4.50 -3.05 0.77
CA GLY A 47 5.57 -3.56 -0.08
C GLY A 47 6.88 -2.89 0.25
N ILE A 48 7.98 -3.63 0.11
CA ILE A 48 9.35 -3.13 0.18
C ILE A 48 10.18 -3.70 -0.97
N TYR A 49 11.04 -2.87 -1.53
CA TYR A 49 12.05 -3.25 -2.51
C TYR A 49 13.39 -2.64 -2.12
N VAL A 50 14.43 -3.46 -2.11
CA VAL A 50 15.81 -3.05 -1.80
C VAL A 50 16.75 -3.63 -2.84
N ASP A 51 17.50 -2.74 -3.49
CA ASP A 51 18.50 -3.10 -4.51
C ASP A 51 19.54 -1.99 -4.63
N GLU A 52 20.49 -2.13 -5.56
CA GLU A 52 21.45 -1.09 -5.91
C GLU A 52 20.76 0.07 -6.66
N ASN A 53 21.12 1.31 -6.31
CA ASN A 53 20.66 2.53 -7.00
C ASN A 53 19.13 2.77 -6.99
N VAL A 54 18.40 2.20 -6.05
CA VAL A 54 16.96 2.44 -5.91
C VAL A 54 16.71 3.87 -5.43
N ASN A 55 15.75 4.54 -6.05
CA ASN A 55 15.42 5.94 -5.76
C ASN A 55 13.91 6.22 -5.84
N PHE A 56 13.53 7.46 -5.59
CA PHE A 56 12.12 7.87 -5.57
C PHE A 56 11.44 7.77 -6.95
N ALA A 57 12.19 7.83 -8.07
CA ALA A 57 11.61 7.66 -9.40
C ALA A 57 11.18 6.20 -9.64
N ASN A 58 11.96 5.23 -9.15
CA ASN A 58 11.60 3.82 -9.19
C ASN A 58 10.32 3.57 -8.37
N LEU A 59 10.22 4.16 -7.16
CA LEU A 59 9.01 4.10 -6.35
C LEU A 59 7.80 4.65 -7.11
N LYS A 60 7.92 5.83 -7.72
CA LYS A 60 6.83 6.44 -8.49
C LYS A 60 6.35 5.53 -9.62
N ASP A 61 7.27 4.92 -10.38
CA ASP A 61 6.94 4.02 -11.47
C ASP A 61 6.10 2.82 -10.97
N ILE A 62 6.52 2.18 -9.90
CA ILE A 62 5.79 1.06 -9.30
C ILE A 62 4.41 1.50 -8.79
N ILE A 63 4.30 2.65 -8.12
CA ILE A 63 3.03 3.17 -7.64
C ILE A 63 2.08 3.50 -8.81
N PHE A 64 2.57 4.11 -9.88
CA PHE A 64 1.77 4.35 -11.09
C PHE A 64 1.24 3.03 -11.67
N LYS A 65 2.06 2.00 -11.78
CA LYS A 65 1.66 0.67 -12.28
C LYS A 65 0.58 0.04 -11.40
N ILE A 66 0.78 0.05 -10.06
CA ILE A 66 -0.20 -0.49 -9.11
C ILE A 66 -1.55 0.23 -9.25
N ILE A 67 -1.54 1.56 -9.22
CA ILE A 67 -2.78 2.35 -9.26
C ILE A 67 -3.52 2.16 -10.59
N ARG A 68 -2.81 2.22 -11.72
CA ARG A 68 -3.41 2.02 -13.04
C ARG A 68 -3.96 0.62 -13.22
N THR A 69 -3.29 -0.40 -12.70
CA THR A 69 -3.79 -1.78 -12.72
C THR A 69 -5.11 -1.90 -11.93
N ILE A 70 -5.21 -1.21 -10.79
CA ILE A 70 -6.40 -1.28 -9.94
C ILE A 70 -7.55 -0.43 -10.50
N PHE A 71 -7.28 0.82 -10.87
CA PHE A 71 -8.30 1.83 -11.18
C PHE A 71 -8.42 2.15 -12.66
N GLY A 72 -7.48 1.73 -13.50
CA GLY A 72 -7.44 1.96 -14.95
C GLY A 72 -6.40 3.02 -15.35
N GLU A 73 -5.97 2.96 -16.61
CA GLU A 73 -4.88 3.78 -17.18
C GLU A 73 -5.15 5.30 -17.12
N ALA A 74 -6.41 5.70 -17.21
CA ALA A 74 -6.82 7.11 -17.18
C ALA A 74 -6.85 7.74 -15.79
N THR A 75 -6.47 6.99 -14.74
CA THR A 75 -6.51 7.50 -13.36
C THR A 75 -5.48 8.61 -13.17
N GLU A 76 -5.95 9.78 -12.76
CA GLU A 76 -5.08 10.88 -12.36
C GLU A 76 -4.52 10.63 -10.96
N ILE A 77 -3.19 10.81 -10.82
CA ILE A 77 -2.43 10.46 -9.62
C ILE A 77 -1.62 11.68 -9.18
N ARG A 78 -1.66 11.99 -7.90
CA ARG A 78 -0.89 13.07 -7.28
C ARG A 78 -0.08 12.54 -6.13
N PHE A 79 1.21 12.93 -6.08
CA PHE A 79 2.08 12.73 -4.91
C PHE A 79 2.14 14.02 -4.11
N ARG A 80 1.87 13.94 -2.82
CA ARG A 80 2.02 15.04 -1.87
C ARG A 80 3.19 14.75 -0.92
N PRO A 81 4.08 15.69 -0.65
CA PRO A 81 5.08 15.51 0.42
C PRO A 81 4.41 15.15 1.75
N SER A 82 5.00 14.19 2.44
CA SER A 82 4.54 13.75 3.75
C SER A 82 5.74 13.40 4.64
N TYR A 83 5.48 13.00 5.86
CA TYR A 83 6.51 12.57 6.80
C TYR A 83 6.14 11.22 7.43
N PHE A 84 7.05 10.27 7.27
CA PHE A 84 7.04 9.02 8.03
C PHE A 84 8.43 8.80 8.63
N PRO A 85 8.55 8.36 9.90
CA PRO A 85 9.85 8.28 10.58
C PRO A 85 10.82 7.25 9.98
N PHE A 86 10.32 6.35 9.14
CA PHE A 86 11.08 5.25 8.54
C PHE A 86 11.35 5.43 7.03
N THR A 87 10.92 6.56 6.43
CA THR A 87 11.19 6.90 5.02
C THR A 87 11.58 8.36 4.85
N GLU A 88 12.49 8.65 3.89
CA GLU A 88 12.90 9.99 3.50
C GLU A 88 13.48 9.98 2.08
N PRO A 89 12.92 10.72 1.11
CA PRO A 89 11.66 11.45 1.19
C PRO A 89 10.44 10.55 1.35
N SER A 90 9.39 11.11 1.96
CA SER A 90 8.10 10.46 2.14
C SER A 90 7.02 11.18 1.32
N ALA A 91 6.03 10.45 0.86
CA ALA A 91 4.88 10.99 0.16
C ALA A 91 3.59 10.24 0.49
N GLU A 92 2.49 10.96 0.46
CA GLU A 92 1.14 10.42 0.33
C GLU A 92 0.70 10.49 -1.12
N VAL A 93 -0.08 9.50 -1.55
CA VAL A 93 -0.55 9.40 -2.92
C VAL A 93 -2.06 9.47 -2.96
N ASP A 94 -2.54 10.41 -3.76
CA ASP A 94 -3.97 10.61 -4.00
C ASP A 94 -4.32 10.23 -5.43
N ILE A 95 -5.57 9.80 -5.63
CA ILE A 95 -6.21 9.67 -6.94
C ILE A 95 -7.36 10.67 -7.06
N LEU A 96 -7.61 11.13 -8.27
CA LEU A 96 -8.78 11.97 -8.57
C LEU A 96 -10.02 11.09 -8.73
N SER A 97 -11.02 11.29 -7.87
CA SER A 97 -12.31 10.60 -7.97
C SER A 97 -13.14 11.16 -9.14
N LYS A 98 -14.18 10.42 -9.53
CA LYS A 98 -15.14 10.87 -10.55
C LYS A 98 -15.86 12.17 -10.20
N ASP A 99 -15.97 12.46 -8.91
CA ASP A 99 -16.61 13.67 -8.37
C ASP A 99 -15.64 14.86 -8.30
N GLY A 100 -14.44 14.74 -8.87
CA GLY A 100 -13.41 15.79 -8.87
C GLY A 100 -12.69 15.99 -7.53
N LYS A 101 -12.78 15.05 -6.61
CA LYS A 101 -12.12 15.11 -5.30
C LYS A 101 -10.85 14.27 -5.29
N TRP A 102 -9.79 14.81 -4.71
CA TRP A 102 -8.57 14.06 -4.43
C TRP A 102 -8.77 13.18 -3.19
N LEU A 103 -8.51 11.89 -3.35
CA LEU A 103 -8.69 10.88 -2.31
C LEU A 103 -7.37 10.17 -2.06
N GLU A 104 -6.87 10.29 -0.83
CA GLU A 104 -5.67 9.58 -0.39
C GLU A 104 -5.91 8.07 -0.40
N ILE A 105 -4.93 7.32 -0.93
CA ILE A 105 -5.01 5.87 -1.07
C ILE A 105 -3.85 5.11 -0.45
N LEU A 106 -2.66 5.71 -0.36
CA LEU A 106 -1.47 5.07 0.20
C LEU A 106 -0.41 6.07 0.65
N GLY A 107 0.43 5.62 1.58
CA GLY A 107 1.68 6.28 1.94
C GLY A 107 2.88 5.52 1.37
N CYS A 108 3.95 6.26 1.01
CA CYS A 108 5.16 5.66 0.45
C CYS A 108 6.39 6.52 0.70
N GLY A 109 7.58 5.97 0.46
CA GLY A 109 8.83 6.72 0.56
C GLY A 109 10.07 5.86 0.31
N VAL A 110 11.19 6.54 0.16
CA VAL A 110 12.51 5.89 0.15
C VAL A 110 12.83 5.48 1.59
N VAL A 111 13.26 4.25 1.80
CA VAL A 111 13.57 3.74 3.14
C VAL A 111 14.72 4.53 3.74
N ASN A 112 14.53 5.04 4.95
CA ASN A 112 15.57 5.78 5.65
C ASN A 112 16.82 4.89 5.82
N PRO A 113 18.02 5.36 5.44
CA PRO A 113 19.26 4.59 5.57
C PRO A 113 19.47 3.97 6.96
N ILE A 114 19.10 4.67 8.04
CA ILE A 114 19.21 4.17 9.41
C ILE A 114 18.39 2.88 9.60
N VAL A 115 17.25 2.74 8.94
CA VAL A 115 16.43 1.51 9.00
C VAL A 115 17.15 0.34 8.34
N LEU A 116 17.79 0.58 7.18
CA LEU A 116 18.58 -0.43 6.47
C LEU A 116 19.82 -0.84 7.29
N GLU A 117 20.53 0.14 7.85
CA GLU A 117 21.71 -0.08 8.70
C GLU A 117 21.38 -0.92 9.94
N ASN A 118 20.26 -0.62 10.61
CA ASN A 118 19.77 -1.42 11.74
C ASN A 118 19.44 -2.87 11.33
N CYS A 119 19.12 -3.10 10.07
CA CYS A 119 18.94 -4.43 9.49
C CYS A 119 20.24 -5.02 8.90
N LYS A 120 21.42 -4.41 9.17
CA LYS A 120 22.75 -4.84 8.68
C LYS A 120 22.89 -4.83 7.16
N ILE A 121 22.16 -3.95 6.48
CA ILE A 121 22.25 -3.73 5.03
C ILE A 121 23.23 -2.57 4.77
N ASN A 122 24.18 -2.79 3.86
CA ASN A 122 25.19 -1.78 3.51
C ASN A 122 24.56 -0.65 2.67
N THR A 123 24.35 0.51 3.27
CA THR A 123 23.71 1.70 2.64
C THR A 123 24.60 2.42 1.63
N ASN A 124 25.91 2.14 1.59
CA ASN A 124 26.78 2.62 0.52
C ASN A 124 26.53 1.88 -0.81
N LYS A 125 25.90 0.71 -0.76
CA LYS A 125 25.64 -0.13 -1.93
C LYS A 125 24.15 -0.23 -2.25
N TYR A 126 23.31 -0.31 -1.23
CA TYR A 126 21.89 -0.59 -1.35
C TYR A 126 21.03 0.55 -0.82
N SER A 127 19.97 0.80 -1.53
CA SER A 127 18.88 1.67 -1.13
C SER A 127 17.55 0.97 -1.36
N GLY A 128 16.45 1.52 -0.91
CA GLY A 128 15.16 0.87 -1.09
C GLY A 128 14.00 1.85 -0.97
N PHE A 129 12.84 1.38 -1.38
CA PHE A 129 11.58 2.09 -1.13
C PHE A 129 10.55 1.16 -0.50
N ALA A 130 9.58 1.78 0.17
CA ALA A 130 8.44 1.09 0.74
C ALA A 130 7.14 1.86 0.48
N PHE A 131 6.03 1.13 0.49
CA PHE A 131 4.69 1.71 0.41
C PHE A 131 3.71 0.90 1.24
N GLY A 132 2.62 1.53 1.67
CA GLY A 132 1.56 0.86 2.42
C GLY A 132 0.18 1.40 2.07
N LEU A 133 -0.79 0.51 1.88
CA LEU A 133 -2.16 0.83 1.52
C LEU A 133 -3.18 0.03 2.35
N GLY A 134 -4.34 0.64 2.63
CA GLY A 134 -5.49 -0.01 3.25
C GLY A 134 -6.35 -0.73 2.20
N ILE A 135 -6.57 -2.03 2.38
CA ILE A 135 -7.32 -2.85 1.42
C ILE A 135 -8.75 -2.36 1.30
N GLU A 136 -9.41 -2.11 2.42
CA GLU A 136 -10.80 -1.65 2.46
C GLU A 136 -10.96 -0.29 1.76
N ARG A 137 -10.00 0.62 1.95
CA ARG A 137 -10.01 1.92 1.28
C ARG A 137 -9.93 1.79 -0.24
N ILE A 138 -9.06 0.92 -0.72
CA ILE A 138 -8.95 0.59 -2.15
C ILE A 138 -10.26 -0.03 -2.66
N ALA A 139 -10.83 -0.98 -1.90
CA ALA A 139 -12.08 -1.64 -2.27
C ALA A 139 -13.26 -0.66 -2.31
N MET A 140 -13.39 0.25 -1.32
CA MET A 140 -14.39 1.30 -1.32
C MET A 140 -14.34 2.12 -2.61
N LEU A 141 -13.16 2.59 -2.98
CA LEU A 141 -12.98 3.43 -4.16
C LEU A 141 -13.20 2.65 -5.47
N LYS A 142 -12.72 1.42 -5.52
CA LYS A 142 -12.86 0.54 -6.69
C LYS A 142 -14.31 0.18 -6.99
N PHE A 143 -15.08 -0.11 -5.95
CA PHE A 143 -16.44 -0.67 -6.05
C PHE A 143 -17.55 0.34 -5.71
N GLY A 144 -17.20 1.57 -5.35
CA GLY A 144 -18.17 2.62 -5.01
C GLY A 144 -18.89 2.37 -3.69
N VAL A 145 -18.22 1.78 -2.71
CA VAL A 145 -18.76 1.55 -1.37
C VAL A 145 -18.58 2.82 -0.53
N ASN A 146 -19.66 3.35 0.01
CA ASN A 146 -19.65 4.63 0.73
C ASN A 146 -19.34 4.49 2.24
N ASP A 147 -19.57 3.33 2.82
CA ASP A 147 -19.37 3.06 4.25
C ASP A 147 -18.49 1.81 4.41
N ILE A 148 -17.29 1.98 4.98
CA ILE A 148 -16.32 0.91 5.19
C ILE A 148 -16.88 -0.22 6.08
N ARG A 149 -17.83 0.11 6.98
CA ARG A 149 -18.45 -0.85 7.89
C ARG A 149 -19.27 -1.91 7.18
N ASP A 150 -19.71 -1.65 5.94
CA ASP A 150 -20.50 -2.61 5.14
C ASP A 150 -19.70 -3.87 4.80
N PHE A 151 -18.37 -3.78 4.69
CA PHE A 151 -17.50 -4.95 4.49
C PHE A 151 -17.54 -5.95 5.66
N TYR A 152 -18.00 -5.54 6.84
CA TYR A 152 -17.95 -6.32 8.08
C TYR A 152 -19.33 -6.69 8.63
N LYS A 153 -20.42 -6.18 8.03
CA LYS A 153 -21.80 -6.46 8.49
C LYS A 153 -22.33 -7.82 8.03
N SER A 154 -21.61 -8.54 7.17
CA SER A 154 -22.03 -9.83 6.61
C SER A 154 -23.44 -9.80 5.97
N ASN A 155 -23.81 -8.66 5.37
CA ASN A 155 -25.08 -8.49 4.68
C ASN A 155 -25.01 -9.19 3.31
N LEU A 156 -25.93 -10.13 3.06
CA LEU A 156 -25.96 -10.90 1.81
C LEU A 156 -26.25 -10.02 0.59
N ASP A 157 -27.17 -9.08 0.68
CA ASP A 157 -27.49 -8.15 -0.42
C ASP A 157 -26.29 -7.28 -0.79
N PHE A 158 -25.49 -6.87 0.22
CA PHE A 158 -24.24 -6.16 -0.01
C PHE A 158 -23.22 -7.07 -0.72
N LEU A 159 -23.09 -8.32 -0.32
CA LEU A 159 -22.12 -9.26 -0.91
C LEU A 159 -22.51 -9.68 -2.33
N ASP A 160 -23.79 -9.78 -2.65
CA ASP A 160 -24.30 -10.18 -3.96
C ASP A 160 -23.96 -9.19 -5.08
N GLN A 161 -23.68 -7.93 -4.77
CA GLN A 161 -23.23 -6.94 -5.75
C GLN A 161 -21.82 -7.26 -6.31
N PHE A 162 -20.99 -8.02 -5.59
CA PHE A 162 -19.64 -8.42 -5.98
C PHE A 162 -19.66 -9.75 -6.73
N LYS A 163 -20.20 -9.77 -7.96
CA LYS A 163 -20.29 -10.98 -8.77
C LYS A 163 -18.90 -11.53 -9.12
N TRP A 164 -18.78 -12.83 -9.13
CA TRP A 164 -17.59 -13.68 -9.38
C TRP A 164 -16.70 -13.29 -10.59
N LYS A 165 -17.13 -12.39 -11.47
CA LYS A 165 -16.44 -11.97 -12.69
C LYS A 165 -15.04 -11.33 -12.46
N TYR A 166 -14.76 -10.85 -11.26
CA TYR A 166 -13.52 -10.13 -10.94
C TYR A 166 -12.41 -11.02 -10.34
N ARG A 167 -12.65 -12.31 -10.18
CA ARG A 167 -11.78 -13.19 -9.38
C ARG A 167 -10.48 -13.63 -10.07
N ILE A 168 -10.39 -13.61 -11.38
CA ILE A 168 -9.26 -14.19 -12.13
C ILE A 168 -8.32 -13.14 -12.70
N ASP A 169 -8.82 -11.98 -13.12
CA ASP A 169 -8.01 -11.01 -13.88
C ASP A 169 -7.04 -10.21 -13.00
N ILE A 170 -7.43 -9.88 -11.77
CA ILE A 170 -6.56 -9.12 -10.84
C ILE A 170 -5.39 -9.98 -10.34
N LEU A 171 -5.62 -11.25 -10.02
CA LEU A 171 -4.55 -12.15 -9.57
C LEU A 171 -3.56 -12.47 -10.71
N ARG A 172 -4.02 -12.59 -11.94
CA ARG A 172 -3.13 -12.80 -13.11
C ARG A 172 -2.29 -11.56 -13.43
N SER A 173 -2.87 -10.36 -13.37
CA SER A 173 -2.13 -9.13 -13.70
C SER A 173 -1.07 -8.75 -12.66
N VAL A 174 -1.27 -9.09 -11.39
CA VAL A 174 -0.32 -8.80 -10.31
C VAL A 174 0.80 -9.84 -10.23
N LEU A 175 0.49 -11.13 -10.51
CA LEU A 175 1.47 -12.22 -10.42
C LEU A 175 2.41 -12.34 -11.64
N ILE A 176 2.10 -11.69 -12.77
CA ILE A 176 2.93 -11.75 -14.00
C ILE A 176 3.96 -10.60 -14.04
N GLN A 177 3.89 -9.62 -13.14
CA GLN A 177 4.78 -8.44 -13.13
C GLN A 177 5.78 -8.42 -11.95
N ILE A 178 5.85 -9.50 -11.16
CA ILE A 178 6.90 -9.76 -10.18
C ILE A 178 7.79 -10.90 -10.72
#